data_6dc1cca405659c52f2bcfd01973b2fe7
#
_entry.id   6dc1cca405659c52f2bcfd01973b2fe7
#
_cell.length_a   1.000
_cell.length_b   1.000
_cell.length_c   1.000
_cell.angle_alpha   90.00
_cell.angle_beta   90.00
_cell.angle_gamma   90.00
#
_symmetry.space_group_name_H-M   'P 1'
#
loop_
_entity.id
_entity.type
_entity.pdbx_description
1 polymer ?
#
loop_
_entity_poly.entity_id
_entity_poly.type
_entity_poly.pdbx_seq_one_letter_code
_entity_poly.pdbx_strand_id
1 'polypeptide(L)'
;MKNIFINIIILISFCFPKETLGLVTKSKGKVEYQKYDSNKFISSVKKGLGLYGDDQIRTGDNGFSIYRYLDDASSIKILKNSEVIIQGRIDSRNITKNVEVTNGLLNFNIDKQKDGYFTVVTPTSVATVKGTEFWLICNGIEGDKFLGVEGSVEVKNIQSGQKVTLGENSTVVSTASGNIVTQNMTSEDYEQVDDLNDEAGEYEDFDIDTETGVDDSNEQSEPSDDSDDDSSIIRIEFEDAL
;
A
#
# COMPACT_ATOMS: atom_id res chain seq x y z
N MET A 1 -67.14 -8.60 2.20
CA MET A 1 -65.99 -7.75 2.52
C MET A 1 -64.74 -8.62 2.40
N LYS A 2 -63.98 -8.44 1.34
CA LYS A 2 -62.75 -9.21 1.07
C LYS A 2 -61.56 -8.50 1.74
N ASN A 3 -60.94 -9.18 2.73
CA ASN A 3 -59.71 -8.71 3.35
C ASN A 3 -58.55 -8.93 2.40
N ILE A 4 -58.02 -7.86 1.87
CA ILE A 4 -56.78 -7.85 1.09
C ILE A 4 -55.63 -7.79 2.09
N PHE A 5 -54.96 -8.93 2.33
CA PHE A 5 -53.70 -8.97 3.03
C PHE A 5 -52.62 -8.47 2.07
N ILE A 6 -52.17 -7.23 2.25
CA ILE A 6 -50.99 -6.70 1.56
C ILE A 6 -49.77 -7.29 2.27
N ASN A 7 -49.18 -8.30 1.65
CA ASN A 7 -47.88 -8.84 2.06
C ASN A 7 -46.80 -7.84 1.61
N ILE A 8 -46.40 -6.94 2.50
CA ILE A 8 -45.20 -6.09 2.29
C ILE A 8 -43.99 -6.98 2.57
N ILE A 9 -43.40 -7.55 1.51
CA ILE A 9 -42.06 -8.15 1.56
C ILE A 9 -41.08 -7.00 1.68
N ILE A 10 -40.63 -6.72 2.90
CA ILE A 10 -39.49 -5.81 3.12
C ILE A 10 -38.23 -6.53 2.60
N LEU A 11 -37.81 -6.18 1.42
CA LEU A 11 -36.54 -6.59 0.87
C LEU A 11 -35.44 -5.84 1.64
N ILE A 12 -35.02 -6.44 2.77
CA ILE A 12 -33.86 -5.94 3.50
C ILE A 12 -32.64 -6.26 2.62
N SER A 13 -32.21 -5.28 1.84
CA SER A 13 -30.94 -5.34 1.17
C SER A 13 -29.84 -5.37 2.25
N PHE A 14 -29.33 -6.55 2.53
CA PHE A 14 -28.16 -6.73 3.38
C PHE A 14 -26.95 -6.15 2.63
N CYS A 15 -26.74 -4.86 2.80
CA CYS A 15 -25.49 -4.21 2.42
C CYS A 15 -24.45 -4.63 3.45
N PHE A 16 -23.67 -5.68 3.15
CA PHE A 16 -22.51 -6.00 3.96
C PHE A 16 -21.47 -4.89 3.71
N PRO A 17 -21.08 -4.12 4.73
CA PRO A 17 -20.01 -3.16 4.55
C PRO A 17 -18.74 -3.92 4.17
N LYS A 18 -18.08 -3.50 3.10
CA LYS A 18 -16.79 -4.05 2.72
C LYS A 18 -15.76 -3.58 3.74
N GLU A 19 -15.01 -4.51 4.33
CA GLU A 19 -14.05 -4.20 5.38
C GLU A 19 -12.72 -3.78 4.78
N THR A 20 -12.02 -2.85 5.44
CA THR A 20 -10.71 -2.35 5.02
C THR A 20 -9.66 -3.42 5.26
N LEU A 21 -8.91 -3.79 4.22
CA LEU A 21 -7.84 -4.79 4.29
C LEU A 21 -6.54 -4.20 4.83
N GLY A 22 -6.27 -2.93 4.52
CA GLY A 22 -5.05 -2.26 4.91
C GLY A 22 -5.13 -0.76 4.63
N LEU A 23 -4.06 -0.07 4.95
CA LEU A 23 -3.94 1.38 4.81
C LEU A 23 -2.73 1.76 3.96
N VAL A 24 -2.87 2.84 3.21
CA VAL A 24 -1.71 3.56 2.67
C VAL A 24 -1.02 4.28 3.82
N THR A 25 0.21 3.89 4.14
CA THR A 25 1.00 4.51 5.22
C THR A 25 1.88 5.64 4.72
N LYS A 26 2.22 5.63 3.42
CA LYS A 26 2.97 6.68 2.74
C LYS A 26 2.53 6.81 1.29
N SER A 27 2.54 8.03 0.77
CA SER A 27 2.24 8.32 -0.64
C SER A 27 2.96 9.60 -1.05
N LYS A 28 3.72 9.56 -2.13
CA LYS A 28 4.47 10.69 -2.69
C LYS A 28 4.37 10.72 -4.21
N GLY A 29 4.53 11.90 -4.78
CA GLY A 29 4.47 12.11 -6.22
C GLY A 29 3.10 11.76 -6.80
N LYS A 30 3.10 11.27 -8.03
CA LYS A 30 1.87 10.91 -8.73
C LYS A 30 1.42 9.51 -8.32
N VAL A 31 0.45 9.44 -7.41
CA VAL A 31 -0.20 8.20 -6.99
C VAL A 31 -1.69 8.34 -7.20
N GLU A 32 -2.28 7.39 -7.89
CA GLU A 32 -3.69 7.34 -8.22
C GLU A 32 -4.34 6.08 -7.65
N TYR A 33 -5.56 6.21 -7.25
CA TYR A 33 -6.36 5.17 -6.64
C TYR A 33 -7.66 4.98 -7.42
N GLN A 34 -8.04 3.74 -7.64
CA GLN A 34 -9.34 3.37 -8.20
C GLN A 34 -10.03 2.40 -7.24
N LYS A 35 -11.24 2.80 -6.84
CA LYS A 35 -12.10 1.95 -6.03
C LYS A 35 -12.71 0.84 -6.90
N TYR A 36 -12.87 -0.36 -6.34
CA TYR A 36 -13.36 -1.56 -7.02
C TYR A 36 -14.69 -1.37 -7.79
N ASP A 37 -15.56 -0.46 -7.33
CA ASP A 37 -16.86 -0.17 -7.94
C ASP A 37 -16.85 1.06 -8.85
N SER A 38 -15.68 1.59 -9.16
CA SER A 38 -15.48 2.80 -9.96
C SER A 38 -14.60 2.53 -11.17
N ASN A 39 -14.93 3.16 -12.30
CA ASN A 39 -14.07 3.16 -13.49
C ASN A 39 -13.17 4.41 -13.57
N LYS A 40 -13.02 5.15 -12.46
CA LYS A 40 -12.25 6.39 -12.42
C LYS A 40 -11.14 6.32 -11.39
N PHE A 41 -9.94 6.72 -11.81
CA PHE A 41 -8.84 6.98 -10.90
C PHE A 41 -8.99 8.34 -10.22
N ILE A 42 -8.63 8.40 -8.95
CA ILE A 42 -8.59 9.61 -8.12
C ILE A 42 -7.14 9.87 -7.78
N SER A 43 -6.65 11.08 -8.07
CA SER A 43 -5.25 11.49 -7.94
C SER A 43 -4.88 12.03 -6.55
N SER A 44 -5.60 11.69 -5.49
CA SER A 44 -5.30 12.19 -4.15
C SER A 44 -5.16 11.07 -3.12
N VAL A 45 -4.21 10.19 -3.37
CA VAL A 45 -3.85 9.15 -2.40
C VAL A 45 -3.06 9.80 -1.27
N LYS A 46 -3.60 9.74 -0.05
CA LYS A 46 -2.97 10.28 1.16
C LYS A 46 -2.71 9.18 2.17
N LYS A 47 -1.75 9.42 3.06
CA LYS A 47 -1.55 8.61 4.27
C LYS A 47 -2.88 8.44 5.01
N GLY A 48 -3.19 7.22 5.42
CA GLY A 48 -4.43 6.84 6.08
C GLY A 48 -5.57 6.43 5.15
N LEU A 49 -5.40 6.48 3.81
CA LEU A 49 -6.39 5.93 2.89
C LEU A 49 -6.56 4.42 3.11
N GLY A 50 -7.76 4.00 3.48
CA GLY A 50 -8.11 2.59 3.58
C GLY A 50 -8.37 1.98 2.22
N LEU A 51 -7.79 0.80 1.97
CA LEU A 51 -8.04 0.01 0.77
C LEU A 51 -8.89 -1.21 1.11
N TYR A 52 -9.79 -1.50 0.21
CA TYR A 52 -10.70 -2.64 0.25
C TYR A 52 -10.28 -3.67 -0.80
N GLY A 53 -10.81 -4.89 -0.70
CA GLY A 53 -10.53 -5.88 -1.74
C GLY A 53 -10.95 -5.40 -3.13
N ASP A 54 -10.12 -5.66 -4.13
CA ASP A 54 -10.21 -5.26 -5.53
C ASP A 54 -10.01 -3.75 -5.80
N ASP A 55 -9.56 -2.99 -4.79
CA ASP A 55 -9.10 -1.62 -5.02
C ASP A 55 -7.73 -1.63 -5.72
N GLN A 56 -7.51 -0.64 -6.58
CA GLN A 56 -6.31 -0.53 -7.40
C GLN A 56 -5.51 0.73 -7.06
N ILE A 57 -4.19 0.58 -6.98
CA ILE A 57 -3.24 1.68 -6.89
C ILE A 57 -2.37 1.66 -8.14
N ARG A 58 -2.10 2.84 -8.70
CA ARG A 58 -1.04 3.02 -9.68
C ARG A 58 -0.18 4.23 -9.37
N THR A 59 1.10 4.11 -9.68
CA THR A 59 2.09 5.16 -9.52
C THR A 59 2.56 5.66 -10.89
N GLY A 60 2.84 6.94 -10.98
CA GLY A 60 3.47 7.53 -12.16
C GLY A 60 5.00 7.47 -12.08
N ASP A 61 5.67 8.23 -12.94
CA ASP A 61 7.11 8.31 -13.11
C ASP A 61 7.88 8.80 -11.87
N ASN A 62 7.22 9.53 -10.98
CA ASN A 62 7.73 10.03 -9.70
C ASN A 62 6.88 9.55 -8.53
N GLY A 63 6.05 8.52 -8.74
CA GLY A 63 5.10 8.04 -7.74
C GLY A 63 5.71 6.98 -6.83
N PHE A 64 5.36 7.05 -5.56
CA PHE A 64 5.73 6.07 -4.54
C PHE A 64 4.60 5.91 -3.53
N SER A 65 4.31 4.68 -3.10
CA SER A 65 3.33 4.39 -2.06
C SER A 65 3.74 3.20 -1.21
N ILE A 66 3.42 3.25 0.07
CA ILE A 66 3.54 2.09 0.97
C ILE A 66 2.13 1.71 1.42
N TYR A 67 1.75 0.49 1.16
CA TYR A 67 0.54 -0.14 1.65
C TYR A 67 0.88 -1.13 2.76
N ARG A 68 0.11 -1.13 3.86
CA ARG A 68 0.27 -2.06 4.99
C ARG A 68 -1.05 -2.71 5.35
N TYR A 69 -1.03 -4.03 5.52
CA TYR A 69 -2.18 -4.80 5.99
C TYR A 69 -2.48 -4.52 7.47
N LEU A 70 -3.76 -4.67 7.87
CA LEU A 70 -4.22 -4.35 9.24
C LEU A 70 -4.07 -5.51 10.22
N ASP A 71 -3.97 -6.75 9.74
CA ASP A 71 -3.94 -7.95 10.59
C ASP A 71 -2.53 -8.37 11.01
N ASP A 72 -1.52 -7.91 10.27
CA ASP A 72 -0.11 -8.17 10.57
C ASP A 72 0.78 -7.00 10.11
N ALA A 73 2.09 -7.18 10.15
CA ALA A 73 3.03 -6.15 9.72
C ALA A 73 3.34 -6.17 8.21
N SER A 74 2.71 -7.07 7.44
CA SER A 74 2.96 -7.20 6.00
C SER A 74 2.75 -5.89 5.27
N SER A 75 3.71 -5.52 4.43
CA SER A 75 3.69 -4.29 3.67
C SER A 75 4.18 -4.47 2.24
N ILE A 76 3.75 -3.57 1.38
CA ILE A 76 4.14 -3.50 -0.03
C ILE A 76 4.61 -2.08 -0.30
N LYS A 77 5.88 -1.93 -0.72
CA LYS A 77 6.38 -0.69 -1.30
C LYS A 77 6.12 -0.73 -2.80
N ILE A 78 5.44 0.27 -3.30
CA ILE A 78 5.02 0.39 -4.70
C ILE A 78 5.80 1.57 -5.28
N LEU A 79 6.82 1.28 -6.09
CA LEU A 79 7.69 2.28 -6.69
C LEU A 79 7.04 2.86 -7.97
N LYS A 80 7.77 3.72 -8.65
CA LYS A 80 7.33 4.38 -9.88
C LYS A 80 6.81 3.42 -10.96
N ASN A 81 5.88 3.88 -11.78
CA ASN A 81 5.34 3.19 -12.95
C ASN A 81 4.80 1.79 -12.64
N SER A 82 4.17 1.64 -11.48
CA SER A 82 3.61 0.37 -10.99
C SER A 82 2.09 0.40 -10.96
N GLU A 83 1.47 -0.76 -11.17
CA GLU A 83 0.03 -0.94 -11.12
C GLU A 83 -0.32 -2.22 -10.37
N VAL A 84 -1.12 -2.07 -9.31
CA VAL A 84 -1.38 -3.10 -8.32
C VAL A 84 -2.86 -3.12 -7.94
N ILE A 85 -3.45 -4.31 -7.90
CA ILE A 85 -4.79 -4.54 -7.36
C ILE A 85 -4.65 -5.29 -6.04
N ILE A 86 -5.18 -4.70 -4.97
CA ILE A 86 -5.20 -5.30 -3.65
C ILE A 86 -6.43 -6.19 -3.56
N GLN A 87 -6.21 -7.50 -3.56
CA GLN A 87 -7.27 -8.47 -3.41
C GLN A 87 -7.21 -9.10 -2.02
N GLY A 88 -8.34 -9.54 -1.53
CA GLY A 88 -8.39 -10.20 -0.24
C GLY A 88 -9.78 -10.22 0.35
N ARG A 89 -9.89 -10.98 1.43
CA ARG A 89 -11.12 -11.11 2.19
C ARG A 89 -10.79 -11.32 3.66
N ILE A 90 -11.55 -10.65 4.50
CA ILE A 90 -11.48 -10.86 5.95
C ILE A 90 -12.35 -12.07 6.30
N ASP A 91 -11.75 -13.03 6.98
CA ASP A 91 -12.42 -14.17 7.57
C ASP A 91 -12.11 -14.21 9.07
N SER A 92 -13.13 -13.88 9.88
CA SER A 92 -13.03 -13.76 11.33
C SER A 92 -12.00 -12.72 11.77
N ARG A 93 -10.71 -13.06 11.87
CA ARG A 93 -9.62 -12.17 12.28
C ARG A 93 -8.42 -12.22 11.34
N ASN A 94 -8.50 -13.04 10.31
CA ASN A 94 -7.40 -13.22 9.36
C ASN A 94 -7.79 -12.61 8.02
N ILE A 95 -6.81 -12.03 7.35
CA ILE A 95 -6.98 -11.54 5.99
C ILE A 95 -6.37 -12.56 5.02
N THR A 96 -7.18 -13.10 4.11
CA THR A 96 -6.64 -13.80 2.96
C THR A 96 -6.06 -12.75 2.03
N LYS A 97 -4.76 -12.81 1.80
CA LYS A 97 -4.01 -11.78 1.06
C LYS A 97 -3.67 -12.26 -0.34
N ASN A 98 -4.13 -11.54 -1.32
CA ASN A 98 -3.77 -11.72 -2.70
C ASN A 98 -3.50 -10.35 -3.33
N VAL A 99 -2.46 -10.25 -4.12
CA VAL A 99 -2.08 -9.02 -4.83
C VAL A 99 -1.87 -9.37 -6.29
N GLU A 100 -2.56 -8.65 -7.17
CA GLU A 100 -2.33 -8.75 -8.59
C GLU A 100 -1.47 -7.56 -9.05
N VAL A 101 -0.36 -7.84 -9.71
CA VAL A 101 0.58 -6.85 -10.23
C VAL A 101 0.55 -6.90 -11.75
N THR A 102 0.13 -5.82 -12.38
CA THR A 102 0.09 -5.73 -13.85
C THR A 102 1.46 -5.41 -14.42
N ASN A 103 2.16 -4.49 -13.78
CA ASN A 103 3.54 -4.09 -14.08
C ASN A 103 4.12 -3.31 -12.90
N GLY A 104 5.43 -3.19 -12.84
CA GLY A 104 6.10 -2.27 -11.93
C GLY A 104 7.24 -2.85 -11.10
N LEU A 105 7.69 -2.04 -10.16
CA LEU A 105 8.78 -2.30 -9.22
C LEU A 105 8.19 -2.31 -7.81
N LEU A 106 8.24 -3.47 -7.15
CA LEU A 106 7.60 -3.65 -5.84
C LEU A 106 8.54 -4.37 -4.87
N ASN A 107 8.57 -3.90 -3.62
CA ASN A 107 9.11 -4.68 -2.52
C ASN A 107 7.95 -5.26 -1.70
N PHE A 108 8.01 -6.53 -1.46
CA PHE A 108 7.11 -7.24 -0.58
C PHE A 108 7.86 -7.62 0.69
N ASN A 109 7.45 -7.03 1.81
CA ASN A 109 7.90 -7.44 3.15
C ASN A 109 6.70 -8.10 3.84
N ILE A 110 6.70 -9.43 3.83
CA ILE A 110 5.57 -10.24 4.26
C ILE A 110 5.91 -10.91 5.60
N ASP A 111 5.11 -10.60 6.60
CA ASP A 111 5.21 -11.22 7.91
C ASP A 111 4.81 -12.70 7.86
N LYS A 112 5.26 -13.48 8.87
CA LYS A 112 4.96 -14.93 8.93
C LYS A 112 3.46 -15.17 8.96
N GLN A 113 2.95 -15.78 7.89
CA GLN A 113 1.54 -16.14 7.77
C GLN A 113 1.24 -17.35 8.67
N LYS A 114 0.40 -17.15 9.69
CA LYS A 114 0.01 -18.19 10.64
C LYS A 114 -0.87 -19.26 10.00
N ASP A 115 -1.85 -18.79 9.21
CA ASP A 115 -2.79 -19.62 8.49
C ASP A 115 -2.87 -19.14 7.03
N GLY A 116 -2.65 -20.04 6.07
CA GLY A 116 -2.72 -19.72 4.65
C GLY A 116 -1.41 -19.20 4.06
N TYR A 117 -1.54 -18.43 3.00
CA TYR A 117 -0.44 -17.89 2.20
C TYR A 117 -0.77 -16.47 1.76
N PHE A 118 0.28 -15.68 1.60
CA PHE A 118 0.22 -14.47 0.81
C PHE A 118 0.49 -14.83 -0.64
N THR A 119 -0.34 -14.38 -1.59
CA THR A 119 -0.18 -14.71 -3.00
C THR A 119 0.05 -13.43 -3.81
N VAL A 120 1.06 -13.46 -4.68
CA VAL A 120 1.29 -12.42 -5.68
C VAL A 120 1.08 -13.02 -7.06
N VAL A 121 0.21 -12.41 -7.84
CA VAL A 121 -0.13 -12.82 -9.21
C VAL A 121 0.36 -11.75 -10.17
N THR A 122 1.09 -12.16 -11.19
CA THR A 122 1.52 -11.32 -12.31
C THR A 122 0.98 -11.90 -13.62
N PRO A 123 1.15 -11.24 -14.76
CA PRO A 123 0.79 -11.84 -16.06
C PRO A 123 1.49 -13.16 -16.39
N THR A 124 2.68 -13.40 -15.83
CA THR A 124 3.48 -14.60 -16.15
C THR A 124 3.67 -15.57 -14.99
N SER A 125 3.39 -15.15 -13.75
CA SER A 125 3.75 -15.92 -12.55
C SER A 125 2.71 -15.88 -11.45
N VAL A 126 2.77 -16.89 -10.59
CA VAL A 126 2.12 -16.89 -9.26
C VAL A 126 3.18 -17.17 -8.22
N ALA A 127 3.41 -16.21 -7.32
CA ALA A 127 4.30 -16.37 -6.17
C ALA A 127 3.48 -16.64 -4.90
N THR A 128 3.88 -17.68 -4.15
CA THR A 128 3.24 -18.09 -2.89
C THR A 128 4.21 -17.89 -1.74
N VAL A 129 3.83 -17.05 -0.78
CA VAL A 129 4.70 -16.49 0.26
C VAL A 129 4.18 -16.88 1.64
N LYS A 130 5.10 -17.22 2.56
CA LYS A 130 4.77 -17.52 3.97
C LYS A 130 5.37 -16.55 4.99
N GLY A 131 6.35 -15.78 4.60
CA GLY A 131 7.08 -14.87 5.48
C GLY A 131 8.45 -14.62 4.87
N THR A 132 8.59 -13.52 4.13
CA THR A 132 9.69 -13.34 3.19
C THR A 132 9.80 -11.87 2.81
N GLU A 133 11.02 -11.40 2.60
CA GLU A 133 11.25 -10.14 1.92
C GLU A 133 11.85 -10.38 0.54
N PHE A 134 11.27 -9.78 -0.49
CA PHE A 134 11.75 -9.89 -1.87
C PHE A 134 11.32 -8.69 -2.72
N TRP A 135 12.10 -8.43 -3.76
CA TRP A 135 11.75 -7.50 -4.82
C TRP A 135 11.11 -8.22 -6.00
N LEU A 136 10.12 -7.59 -6.60
CA LEU A 136 9.50 -8.00 -7.85
C LEU A 136 9.66 -6.89 -8.90
N ILE A 137 10.24 -7.25 -10.02
CA ILE A 137 10.30 -6.46 -11.24
C ILE A 137 9.37 -7.13 -12.24
N CYS A 138 8.17 -6.57 -12.40
CA CYS A 138 7.15 -7.08 -13.29
C CYS A 138 7.12 -6.24 -14.57
N ASN A 139 7.53 -6.84 -15.69
CA ASN A 139 7.53 -6.19 -17.00
C ASN A 139 6.27 -6.57 -17.82
N GLY A 140 5.16 -6.80 -17.15
CA GLY A 140 3.91 -7.18 -17.77
C GLY A 140 4.04 -8.50 -18.52
N ILE A 141 3.68 -8.51 -19.81
CA ILE A 141 3.73 -9.72 -20.65
C ILE A 141 5.15 -10.15 -21.06
N GLU A 142 6.18 -9.34 -20.81
CA GLU A 142 7.57 -9.69 -21.14
C GLU A 142 8.15 -10.69 -20.14
N GLY A 143 7.71 -10.62 -18.89
CA GLY A 143 8.11 -11.54 -17.83
C GLY A 143 8.40 -10.84 -16.51
N ASP A 144 8.77 -11.65 -15.55
CA ASP A 144 9.02 -11.25 -14.17
C ASP A 144 10.42 -11.62 -13.73
N LYS A 145 11.02 -10.77 -12.89
CA LYS A 145 12.25 -11.04 -12.14
C LYS A 145 11.97 -10.87 -10.66
N PHE A 146 12.27 -11.90 -9.89
CA PHE A 146 12.15 -11.89 -8.44
C PHE A 146 13.56 -11.93 -7.84
N LEU A 147 13.83 -11.06 -6.86
CA LEU A 147 15.10 -10.97 -6.15
C LEU A 147 14.85 -11.25 -4.67
N GLY A 148 15.38 -12.35 -4.15
CA GLY A 148 15.15 -12.81 -2.77
C GLY A 148 16.07 -12.13 -1.77
N VAL A 149 15.51 -11.41 -0.80
CA VAL A 149 16.24 -10.72 0.27
C VAL A 149 16.29 -11.56 1.54
N GLU A 150 15.13 -12.07 1.99
CA GLU A 150 15.02 -12.91 3.17
C GLU A 150 13.95 -13.98 2.99
N GLY A 151 14.19 -15.18 3.52
CA GLY A 151 13.23 -16.28 3.52
C GLY A 151 13.12 -17.01 2.18
N SER A 152 11.91 -17.51 1.83
CA SER A 152 11.71 -18.25 0.58
C SER A 152 10.31 -18.11 0.02
N VAL A 153 10.21 -18.07 -1.32
CA VAL A 153 8.96 -17.95 -2.09
C VAL A 153 8.87 -19.08 -3.11
N GLU A 154 7.74 -19.76 -3.21
CA GLU A 154 7.46 -20.64 -4.33
C GLU A 154 6.95 -19.79 -5.50
N VAL A 155 7.64 -19.80 -6.62
CA VAL A 155 7.24 -19.13 -7.86
C VAL A 155 6.86 -20.16 -8.90
N LYS A 156 5.63 -20.02 -9.42
CA LYS A 156 5.08 -20.88 -10.48
C LYS A 156 4.89 -20.06 -11.74
N ASN A 157 5.45 -20.50 -12.86
CA ASN A 157 5.12 -19.92 -14.16
C ASN A 157 3.71 -20.35 -14.60
N ILE A 158 2.89 -19.42 -15.05
CA ILE A 158 1.49 -19.66 -15.40
C ILE A 158 1.38 -20.52 -16.68
N GLN A 159 2.22 -20.25 -17.67
CA GLN A 159 2.17 -20.91 -18.98
C GLN A 159 2.63 -22.38 -18.92
N SER A 160 3.77 -22.65 -18.28
CA SER A 160 4.32 -24.01 -18.22
C SER A 160 3.83 -24.81 -17.01
N GLY A 161 3.34 -24.14 -15.98
CA GLY A 161 3.01 -24.76 -14.70
C GLY A 161 4.23 -25.18 -13.86
N GLN A 162 5.46 -24.97 -14.37
CA GLN A 162 6.68 -25.28 -13.64
C GLN A 162 6.83 -24.37 -12.40
N LYS A 163 7.43 -24.95 -11.36
CA LYS A 163 7.65 -24.27 -10.08
C LYS A 163 9.13 -24.28 -9.75
N VAL A 164 9.59 -23.18 -9.17
CA VAL A 164 10.92 -23.03 -8.59
C VAL A 164 10.83 -22.33 -7.23
N THR A 165 11.89 -22.44 -6.43
CA THR A 165 11.98 -21.72 -5.17
C THR A 165 12.92 -20.54 -5.34
N LEU A 166 12.45 -19.35 -4.99
CA LEU A 166 13.26 -18.17 -4.75
C LEU A 166 13.74 -18.26 -3.29
N GLY A 167 15.03 -18.34 -3.08
CA GLY A 167 15.65 -18.29 -1.76
C GLY A 167 16.31 -16.94 -1.50
N GLU A 168 16.86 -16.77 -0.31
CA GLU A 168 17.71 -15.62 0.01
C GLU A 168 18.91 -15.58 -0.94
N ASN A 169 19.29 -14.38 -1.38
CA ASN A 169 20.38 -14.15 -2.32
C ASN A 169 20.24 -14.93 -3.64
N SER A 170 19.01 -15.22 -4.06
CA SER A 170 18.75 -15.85 -5.35
C SER A 170 17.84 -14.98 -6.22
N THR A 171 17.90 -15.24 -7.52
CA THR A 171 17.07 -14.60 -8.55
C THR A 171 16.23 -15.66 -9.23
N VAL A 172 14.95 -15.37 -9.43
CA VAL A 172 14.06 -16.14 -10.31
C VAL A 172 13.66 -15.25 -11.48
N VAL A 173 13.82 -15.79 -12.69
CA VAL A 173 13.30 -15.17 -13.92
C VAL A 173 12.22 -16.07 -14.49
N SER A 174 11.05 -15.50 -14.77
CA SER A 174 9.90 -16.18 -15.35
C SER A 174 9.41 -15.44 -16.57
N THR A 175 9.24 -16.12 -17.69
CA THR A 175 8.88 -15.51 -18.98
C THR A 175 7.49 -15.92 -19.45
N ALA A 176 6.88 -15.12 -20.31
CA ALA A 176 5.60 -15.42 -20.93
C ALA A 176 5.64 -16.68 -21.81
N SER A 177 6.82 -17.05 -22.31
CA SER A 177 6.99 -18.29 -23.10
C SER A 177 7.00 -19.57 -22.27
N GLY A 178 6.91 -19.45 -20.94
CA GLY A 178 6.86 -20.60 -20.03
C GLY A 178 8.19 -20.98 -19.40
N ASN A 179 9.29 -20.29 -19.74
CA ASN A 179 10.57 -20.58 -19.11
C ASN A 179 10.61 -19.96 -17.71
N ILE A 180 11.06 -20.76 -16.74
CA ILE A 180 11.30 -20.29 -15.37
C ILE A 180 12.60 -20.91 -14.86
N VAL A 181 13.49 -20.07 -14.36
CA VAL A 181 14.80 -20.46 -13.85
C VAL A 181 15.09 -19.78 -12.50
N THR A 182 15.80 -20.47 -11.63
CA THR A 182 16.37 -19.91 -10.41
C THR A 182 17.89 -20.01 -10.47
N GLN A 183 18.57 -18.99 -9.97
CA GLN A 183 20.03 -18.91 -9.89
C GLN A 183 20.44 -18.08 -8.68
N ASN A 184 21.71 -18.17 -8.28
CA ASN A 184 22.25 -17.22 -7.30
C ASN A 184 22.24 -15.81 -7.90
N MET A 185 22.07 -14.78 -7.06
CA MET A 185 22.20 -13.40 -7.48
C MET A 185 23.59 -13.16 -8.10
N THR A 186 23.60 -12.45 -9.22
CA THR A 186 24.81 -11.90 -9.84
C THR A 186 25.20 -10.58 -9.17
N SER A 187 26.38 -10.07 -9.45
CA SER A 187 26.78 -8.72 -8.96
C SER A 187 25.81 -7.64 -9.42
N GLU A 188 25.30 -7.75 -10.65
CA GLU A 188 24.29 -6.84 -11.20
C GLU A 188 22.94 -6.93 -10.45
N ASP A 189 22.54 -8.14 -10.01
CA ASP A 189 21.33 -8.33 -9.20
C ASP A 189 21.47 -7.66 -7.83
N TYR A 190 22.64 -7.74 -7.19
CA TYR A 190 22.90 -7.04 -5.94
C TYR A 190 22.88 -5.53 -6.11
N GLU A 191 23.56 -4.99 -7.13
CA GLU A 191 23.51 -3.57 -7.46
C GLU A 191 22.05 -3.11 -7.69
N GLN A 192 21.26 -3.92 -8.40
CA GLN A 192 19.85 -3.62 -8.64
C GLN A 192 19.02 -3.58 -7.34
N VAL A 193 19.27 -4.49 -6.39
CA VAL A 193 18.62 -4.47 -5.08
C VAL A 193 19.01 -3.23 -4.29
N ASP A 194 20.29 -2.85 -4.31
CA ASP A 194 20.80 -1.66 -3.63
C ASP A 194 20.17 -0.39 -4.23
N ASP A 195 20.14 -0.25 -5.55
CA ASP A 195 19.51 0.87 -6.26
C ASP A 195 18.01 0.99 -5.91
N LEU A 196 17.29 -0.14 -5.85
CA LEU A 196 15.87 -0.17 -5.50
C LEU A 196 15.63 0.19 -4.03
N ASN A 197 16.53 -0.22 -3.12
CA ASN A 197 16.46 0.15 -1.72
C ASN A 197 16.74 1.64 -1.52
N ASP A 198 17.73 2.18 -2.21
CA ASP A 198 18.08 3.59 -2.17
C ASP A 198 16.93 4.44 -2.72
N GLU A 199 16.35 4.08 -3.86
CA GLU A 199 15.18 4.75 -4.43
C GLU A 199 13.99 4.73 -3.43
N ALA A 200 13.72 3.59 -2.80
CA ALA A 200 12.65 3.48 -1.80
C ALA A 200 12.98 4.31 -0.55
N GLY A 201 14.23 4.31 -0.09
CA GLY A 201 14.73 5.06 1.06
C GLY A 201 14.58 6.57 0.89
N GLU A 202 14.90 7.13 -0.26
CA GLU A 202 14.71 8.56 -0.57
C GLU A 202 13.26 9.02 -0.32
N TYR A 203 12.30 8.14 -0.59
CA TYR A 203 10.89 8.44 -0.31
C TYR A 203 10.54 8.25 1.17
N GLU A 204 11.21 7.37 1.91
CA GLU A 204 10.92 7.09 3.31
C GLU A 204 11.46 8.17 4.26
N ASP A 205 12.64 8.73 3.99
CA ASP A 205 13.32 9.70 4.86
C ASP A 205 12.73 11.12 4.81
N PHE A 206 11.86 11.42 3.85
CA PHE A 206 11.32 12.77 3.63
C PHE A 206 10.15 13.18 4.54
N ASP A 207 9.89 12.48 5.64
CA ASP A 207 8.87 12.85 6.63
C ASP A 207 9.38 13.76 7.74
N ILE A 208 10.35 14.65 7.46
CA ILE A 208 10.63 15.78 8.34
C ILE A 208 9.58 16.84 8.00
N ASP A 209 8.59 16.98 8.88
CA ASP A 209 7.57 18.02 8.87
C ASP A 209 8.19 19.41 8.70
N THR A 210 8.24 19.92 7.51
CA THR A 210 8.44 21.34 7.22
C THR A 210 7.10 21.95 6.80
N GLU A 211 6.05 21.73 7.59
CA GLU A 211 4.87 22.58 7.61
C GLU A 211 4.96 23.56 8.78
N THR A 212 6.01 24.40 8.79
CA THR A 212 5.98 25.69 9.48
C THR A 212 6.33 26.78 8.49
N GLY A 213 5.54 26.88 7.46
CA GLY A 213 5.40 28.09 6.68
C GLY A 213 4.40 29.00 7.37
N VAL A 214 4.79 29.61 8.48
CA VAL A 214 4.15 30.84 8.93
C VAL A 214 4.56 31.90 7.93
N ASP A 215 3.65 32.21 7.05
CA ASP A 215 3.76 33.37 6.15
C ASP A 215 3.60 34.62 7.01
N ASP A 216 4.72 35.13 7.52
CA ASP A 216 4.81 36.39 8.29
C ASP A 216 5.15 37.50 7.28
N SER A 217 4.18 37.80 6.42
CA SER A 217 4.17 39.03 5.63
C SER A 217 3.04 39.92 6.12
N ASN A 218 3.26 40.62 7.24
CA ASN A 218 2.51 41.80 7.52
C ASN A 218 3.45 42.97 7.80
N GLU A 219 3.61 43.77 6.76
CA GLU A 219 4.30 45.04 6.75
C GLU A 219 3.66 46.03 7.71
N GLN A 220 4.55 46.75 8.35
CA GLN A 220 4.32 47.90 9.26
C GLN A 220 3.37 48.93 8.66
N SER A 221 2.45 49.36 9.50
CA SER A 221 2.04 50.80 9.55
C SER A 221 1.65 51.13 10.99
N GLU A 222 2.53 51.84 11.69
CA GLU A 222 2.12 52.68 12.83
C GLU A 222 1.23 53.80 12.31
N PRO A 223 0.23 54.23 13.16
CA PRO A 223 0.43 55.49 13.84
C PRO A 223 -0.15 55.61 15.27
N SER A 224 0.64 56.33 16.08
CA SER A 224 0.27 57.32 17.09
C SER A 224 -0.92 57.14 18.01
N ASP A 225 -0.57 57.04 19.31
CA ASP A 225 -0.94 57.90 20.45
C ASP A 225 -2.45 58.13 20.75
N ASP A 226 -2.85 57.74 21.92
CA ASP A 226 -3.39 58.48 23.05
C ASP A 226 -4.30 57.62 23.97
N SER A 227 -3.87 57.65 25.24
CA SER A 227 -4.67 57.78 26.46
C SER A 227 -5.64 56.70 26.95
N ASP A 228 -5.32 56.35 28.19
CA ASP A 228 -6.17 56.15 29.38
C ASP A 228 -6.97 54.88 29.60
N ASP A 229 -6.43 54.17 30.59
CA ASP A 229 -7.14 53.81 31.86
C ASP A 229 -8.00 52.56 31.95
N ASP A 230 -7.72 51.92 33.06
CA ASP A 230 -8.57 51.10 33.93
C ASP A 230 -8.55 49.56 33.81
N SER A 231 -7.80 49.09 34.77
CA SER A 231 -7.88 47.87 35.57
C SER A 231 -9.08 46.90 35.36
N SER A 232 -8.73 45.62 35.16
CA SER A 232 -9.20 44.59 36.09
C SER A 232 -8.53 43.23 35.78
N ILE A 233 -7.63 42.88 36.70
CA ILE A 233 -7.00 41.56 36.74
C ILE A 233 -8.02 40.59 37.35
N ILE A 234 -8.44 39.59 36.58
CA ILE A 234 -9.15 38.44 37.15
C ILE A 234 -8.13 37.32 37.40
N ARG A 235 -7.84 37.09 38.65
CA ARG A 235 -7.03 36.00 39.18
C ARG A 235 -7.96 34.80 39.41
N ILE A 236 -7.73 33.71 38.76
CA ILE A 236 -8.42 32.44 39.07
C ILE A 236 -7.44 31.57 39.85
N GLU A 237 -7.74 31.40 41.13
CA GLU A 237 -7.09 30.43 42.02
C GLU A 237 -7.71 29.06 41.81
N PHE A 238 -6.86 28.05 41.60
CA PHE A 238 -7.27 26.66 41.69
C PHE A 238 -7.05 26.20 43.14
N GLU A 239 -8.14 25.86 43.79
CA GLU A 239 -8.16 25.23 45.12
C GLU A 239 -8.04 23.72 44.96
N ASP A 240 -7.04 23.11 45.60
CA ASP A 240 -6.89 21.68 45.79
C ASP A 240 -7.99 21.14 46.68
N ALA A 241 -8.61 20.02 46.31
CA ALA A 241 -9.42 19.20 47.21
C ALA A 241 -9.13 17.72 47.01
N LEU A 242 -8.45 17.17 47.98
CA LEU A 242 -8.51 15.82 48.63
C LEU A 242 -9.13 14.64 47.82
#